data_1ca98751c08d1e23ec355f1ca91be3a3
#
_entry.id   1ca98751c08d1e23ec355f1ca91be3a3
#
_cell.length_a   1.000
_cell.length_b   1.000
_cell.length_c   1.000
_cell.angle_alpha   90.00
_cell.angle_beta   90.00
_cell.angle_gamma   90.00
#
_symmetry.space_group_name_H-M   'P 1'
#
loop_
_entity.id
_entity.type
_entity.pdbx_description
1 polymer ?
#
loop_
_entity_poly.entity_id
_entity_poly.type
_entity_poly.pdbx_seq_one_letter_code
_entity_poly.pdbx_strand_id
1 'polypeptide(L)'
;MKLERRVVQSFFEVVAILEAAKDIHDLWKQPSLNFEKLTAFTKRYSARLNGQYRLEMSIEWQNETMTVGIIGLEEISNHYGG
;
A
#
# COMPACT_ATOMS: atom_id res chain seq x y z
N MET A 1 -6.34 -10.20 -15.23
CA MET A 1 -6.94 -10.67 -13.96
C MET A 1 -8.25 -9.94 -13.71
N LYS A 2 -9.29 -10.70 -13.39
CA LYS A 2 -10.59 -10.12 -13.11
C LYS A 2 -10.76 -9.95 -11.59
N LEU A 3 -10.88 -8.70 -11.14
CA LEU A 3 -11.03 -8.41 -9.73
C LEU A 3 -12.50 -8.26 -9.36
N GLU A 4 -12.86 -8.74 -8.19
CA GLU A 4 -14.19 -8.55 -7.66
C GLU A 4 -14.44 -7.08 -7.33
N ARG A 5 -15.71 -6.67 -7.38
CA ARG A 5 -16.10 -5.29 -7.10
C ARG A 5 -15.59 -4.81 -5.74
N ARG A 6 -15.61 -5.67 -4.73
CA ARG A 6 -15.15 -5.32 -3.39
C ARG A 6 -13.67 -4.98 -3.35
N VAL A 7 -12.87 -5.70 -4.14
CA VAL A 7 -11.43 -5.42 -4.22
C VAL A 7 -11.19 -4.08 -4.88
N VAL A 8 -11.91 -3.79 -5.96
CA VAL A 8 -11.82 -2.50 -6.65
C VAL A 8 -12.21 -1.36 -5.72
N GLN A 9 -13.31 -1.53 -4.95
CA GLN A 9 -13.74 -0.53 -4.00
C GLN A 9 -12.68 -0.30 -2.92
N SER A 10 -12.12 -1.38 -2.37
CA SER A 10 -11.06 -1.29 -1.37
C SER A 10 -9.82 -0.59 -1.93
N PHE A 11 -9.50 -0.83 -3.20
CA PHE A 11 -8.40 -0.15 -3.87
C PHE A 11 -8.59 1.36 -3.82
N PHE A 12 -9.77 1.86 -4.20
CA PHE A 12 -10.03 3.29 -4.18
C PHE A 12 -10.02 3.87 -2.77
N GLU A 13 -10.51 3.11 -1.78
CA GLU A 13 -10.47 3.54 -0.38
C GLU A 13 -9.03 3.64 0.11
N VAL A 14 -8.20 2.67 -0.21
CA VAL A 14 -6.78 2.67 0.19
C VAL A 14 -6.06 3.83 -0.48
N VAL A 15 -6.30 4.06 -1.78
CA VAL A 15 -5.69 5.18 -2.49
C VAL A 15 -6.07 6.51 -1.82
N ALA A 16 -7.33 6.65 -1.41
CA ALA A 16 -7.78 7.85 -0.71
C ALA A 16 -7.03 8.07 0.60
N ILE A 17 -6.78 6.99 1.35
CA ILE A 17 -5.98 7.06 2.58
C ILE A 17 -4.56 7.50 2.27
N LEU A 18 -3.95 6.92 1.22
CA LEU A 18 -2.59 7.29 0.82
C LEU A 18 -2.51 8.76 0.43
N GLU A 19 -3.49 9.25 -0.31
CA GLU A 19 -3.52 10.65 -0.72
C GLU A 19 -3.72 11.61 0.45
N ALA A 20 -4.47 11.20 1.47
CA ALA A 20 -4.74 12.03 2.64
C ALA A 20 -3.60 12.02 3.66
N ALA A 21 -2.68 11.07 3.58
CA ALA A 21 -1.61 10.93 4.53
C ALA A 21 -0.61 12.08 4.39
N LYS A 22 -0.19 12.63 5.53
CA LYS A 22 0.82 13.70 5.56
C LYS A 22 2.22 13.12 5.50
N ASP A 23 2.42 11.95 6.11
CA ASP A 23 3.69 11.24 6.09
C ASP A 23 3.44 9.75 6.33
N ILE A 24 4.53 8.96 6.32
CA ILE A 24 4.41 7.51 6.44
C ILE A 24 3.83 7.07 7.79
N HIS A 25 3.97 7.87 8.83
CA HIS A 25 3.43 7.51 10.14
C HIS A 25 1.91 7.40 10.10
N ASP A 26 1.24 8.20 9.27
CA ASP A 26 -0.20 8.11 9.10
C ASP A 26 -0.61 6.76 8.53
N LEU A 27 0.23 6.19 7.66
CA LEU A 27 -0.03 4.87 7.08
C LEU A 27 0.17 3.77 8.12
N TRP A 28 1.23 3.87 8.92
CA TRP A 28 1.49 2.90 9.98
C TRP A 28 0.41 2.90 11.06
N LYS A 29 -0.23 4.05 11.27
CA LYS A 29 -1.29 4.19 12.28
C LYS A 29 -2.64 3.65 11.83
N GLN A 30 -2.80 3.28 10.56
CA GLN A 30 -4.07 2.77 10.04
C GLN A 30 -4.09 1.25 10.13
N PRO A 31 -4.76 0.66 11.15
CA PRO A 31 -4.75 -0.80 11.32
C PRO A 31 -5.34 -1.53 10.11
N SER A 32 -6.34 -0.94 9.47
CA SER A 32 -7.00 -1.55 8.32
C SER A 32 -6.08 -1.75 7.13
N LEU A 33 -5.03 -0.95 7.01
CA LEU A 33 -4.07 -1.09 5.90
C LEU A 33 -3.13 -2.27 6.10
N ASN A 34 -2.87 -2.63 7.36
CA ASN A 34 -1.84 -3.62 7.65
C ASN A 34 -0.60 -3.35 6.80
N PHE A 35 -0.13 -2.10 6.87
CA PHE A 35 0.96 -1.59 6.02
C PHE A 35 2.25 -2.32 6.35
N GLU A 36 2.96 -2.79 5.33
CA GLU A 36 4.17 -3.58 5.50
C GLU A 36 5.25 -3.14 4.54
N LYS A 37 6.51 -3.25 4.98
CA LYS A 37 7.65 -3.14 4.09
C LYS A 37 7.97 -4.53 3.57
N LEU A 38 8.10 -4.66 2.24
CA LEU A 38 8.46 -5.94 1.63
C LEU A 38 9.96 -6.12 1.65
N THR A 39 10.41 -7.17 2.33
CA THR A 39 11.85 -7.40 2.55
C THR A 39 12.59 -7.88 1.30
N ALA A 40 11.87 -8.43 0.33
CA ALA A 40 12.47 -8.91 -0.92
C ALA A 40 12.89 -7.79 -1.85
N PHE A 41 12.41 -6.57 -1.61
CA PHE A 41 12.67 -5.40 -2.47
C PHE A 41 13.10 -4.21 -1.64
N THR A 42 13.97 -3.38 -2.21
CA THR A 42 14.22 -2.05 -1.64
C THR A 42 13.05 -1.14 -2.02
N LYS A 43 12.61 -0.27 -1.16
CA LYS A 43 11.58 0.73 -1.43
C LYS A 43 10.21 0.16 -1.82
N ARG A 44 9.95 -1.15 -1.61
CA ARG A 44 8.64 -1.75 -1.92
C ARG A 44 7.85 -1.96 -0.63
N TYR A 45 6.61 -1.54 -0.64
CA TYR A 45 5.70 -1.64 0.50
C TYR A 45 4.36 -2.21 0.04
N SER A 46 3.53 -2.64 0.97
CA SER A 46 2.20 -3.11 0.62
C SER A 46 1.16 -2.68 1.64
N ALA A 47 -0.08 -2.55 1.17
CA ALA A 47 -1.23 -2.25 2.01
C ALA A 47 -2.33 -3.26 1.69
N ARG A 48 -3.06 -3.66 2.72
CA ARG A 48 -4.12 -4.66 2.59
C ARG A 48 -5.34 -4.08 1.88
N LEU A 49 -5.83 -4.81 0.88
CA LEU A 49 -7.10 -4.49 0.23
C LEU A 49 -8.25 -5.31 0.83
N ASN A 50 -7.99 -6.61 1.04
CA ASN A 50 -8.91 -7.51 1.75
C ASN A 50 -8.10 -8.70 2.26
N GLY A 51 -8.77 -9.79 2.67
CA GLY A 51 -8.07 -10.97 3.20
C GLY A 51 -7.19 -11.68 2.19
N GLN A 52 -7.37 -11.42 0.90
CA GLN A 52 -6.66 -12.12 -0.17
C GLN A 52 -5.70 -11.23 -0.95
N TYR A 53 -6.06 -9.98 -1.19
CA TYR A 53 -5.30 -9.09 -2.07
C TYR A 53 -4.63 -7.96 -1.31
N ARG A 54 -3.44 -7.58 -1.78
CA ARG A 54 -2.69 -6.46 -1.25
C ARG A 54 -2.28 -5.54 -2.40
N LEU A 55 -2.21 -4.24 -2.12
CA LEU A 55 -1.71 -3.26 -3.07
C LEU A 55 -0.22 -3.05 -2.79
N GLU A 56 0.62 -3.38 -3.78
CA GLU A 56 2.05 -3.14 -3.68
C GLU A 56 2.39 -1.80 -4.28
N MET A 57 3.30 -1.10 -3.62
CA MET A 57 3.68 0.25 -4.01
C MET A 57 5.17 0.46 -3.77
N SER A 58 5.75 1.39 -4.51
CA SER A 58 7.10 1.87 -4.27
C SER A 58 7.01 3.24 -3.61
N ILE A 59 8.00 3.57 -2.78
CA ILE A 59 8.07 4.89 -2.16
C ILE A 59 9.42 5.50 -2.47
N GLU A 60 9.40 6.67 -3.09
CA GLU A 60 10.58 7.46 -3.38
C GLU A 60 10.70 8.52 -2.27
N TRP A 61 11.65 8.33 -1.37
CA TRP A 61 11.78 9.22 -0.22
C TRP A 61 12.28 10.60 -0.60
N GLN A 62 11.66 11.63 -0.02
CA GLN A 62 11.98 13.02 -0.29
C GLN A 62 12.77 13.67 0.84
N ASN A 63 13.00 12.95 1.95
CA ASN A 63 13.75 13.44 3.07
C ASN A 63 14.60 12.33 3.67
N GLU A 64 15.61 12.72 4.46
CA GLU A 64 16.56 11.77 5.04
C GLU A 64 15.92 10.86 6.09
N THR A 65 14.90 11.35 6.78
CA THR A 65 14.21 10.57 7.80
C THR A 65 13.26 9.54 7.22
N MET A 66 13.08 9.53 5.89
CA MET A 66 12.19 8.60 5.19
C MET A 66 10.77 8.64 5.73
N THR A 67 10.25 9.84 5.92
CA THR A 67 8.88 10.04 6.39
C THR A 67 7.97 10.62 5.33
N VAL A 68 8.53 11.34 4.35
CA VAL A 68 7.76 11.95 3.26
C VAL A 68 8.31 11.40 1.94
N GLY A 69 7.41 10.92 1.09
CA GLY A 69 7.81 10.34 -0.18
C GLY A 69 6.73 10.43 -1.23
N ILE A 70 7.11 10.07 -2.45
CA ILE A 70 6.19 9.95 -3.58
C ILE A 70 5.89 8.46 -3.74
N ILE A 71 4.59 8.12 -3.74
CA ILE A 71 4.14 6.73 -3.84
C ILE A 71 3.79 6.40 -5.28
N GLY A 72 4.43 5.35 -5.80
CA GLY A 72 4.09 4.78 -7.09
C GLY A 72 3.33 3.48 -6.89
N LEU A 73 2.14 3.36 -7.49
CA LEU A 73 1.37 2.13 -7.38
C LEU A 73 1.94 1.11 -8.38
N GLU A 74 2.28 -0.08 -7.89
CA GLU A 74 2.96 -1.09 -8.69
C GLU A 74 2.02 -2.19 -9.17
N GLU A 75 1.38 -2.89 -8.24
CA GLU A 75 0.49 -3.99 -8.61
C GLU A 75 -0.44 -4.37 -7.47
N ILE A 76 -1.49 -5.11 -7.82
CA ILE A 76 -2.34 -5.78 -6.84
C ILE A 76 -1.90 -7.23 -6.83
N SER A 77 -1.40 -7.69 -5.68
CA SER A 77 -0.90 -9.06 -5.55
C SER A 77 -1.89 -9.93 -4.80
N ASN A 78 -1.92 -11.21 -5.15
CA ASN A 78 -2.73 -12.20 -4.45
C ASN A 78 -1.89 -12.79 -3.33
N HIS A 79 -2.17 -12.36 -2.11
CA HIS A 79 -1.39 -12.75 -0.94
C HIS A 79 -1.48 -14.24 -0.61
N TYR A 80 -2.60 -14.88 -0.95
CA TYR A 80 -2.82 -16.29 -0.66
C TYR A 80 -2.70 -17.18 -1.88
N GLY A 81 -2.39 -16.63 -3.03
CA GLY A 81 -2.31 -17.38 -4.27
C GLY A 81 -1.04 -18.18 -4.43
N GLY A 82 -0.18 -18.04 -3.48
CA GLY A 82 1.11 -18.72 -3.54
C GLY A 82 1.02 -20.17 -3.19
#